data_7a4b2cac579c9774410dcbfa7f6737b8
#
_entry.id   7a4b2cac579c9774410dcbfa7f6737b8
#
_cell.length_a   1.000
_cell.length_b   1.000
_cell.length_c   1.000
_cell.angle_alpha   90.00
_cell.angle_beta   90.00
_cell.angle_gamma   90.00
#
_symmetry.space_group_name_H-M   'P 1'
#
loop_
_entity.id
_entity.type
_entity.pdbx_description
1 polymer ?
#
loop_
_entity_poly.entity_id
_entity_poly.type
_entity_poly.pdbx_seq_one_letter_code
_entity_poly.pdbx_strand_id
1 'polypeptide(L)'
;MNNHDKASEDLVSIPLDRREACDRRRFIAGASAALVAVAFSSRQTGAQDIQKVVEAQYGQSASDPGPENKIVREASPNSILPPPTDHGEVQSFWNSFSVQHRHVQPGGWSRQVTVEDFPISKDIAGVNMRLTAGGIRELHWHNAAEWALMLTGTARITAIDNDGKSFVKDVQPRDLWFFPTGTPHSIQGLAPDGCEFLLIFDDGKFSEDNTTLISDWARHTPREVLAKNWGVPESALDGVYSVPAEGHFIFQQPVPRPLDQDLAAAAGSKGPSPIAFDFPMHQMPPTLQTKSGEVRIIDSQNFPVSTKIAAAHVIVKPGGLRELHWHQNADEWQYYVEGQGRMTVFFNGAKARTADFAAGDVGYVPQTYGHYIENTGDTDLVYLEVFKARRFMDLSLSEWMRNSPPELVMEHLRINQQTLDAIPKNKAVIVPV
;
A
#
# COMPACT_ATOMS: atom_id res chain seq x y z
N MET A 1 -57.66 5.21 -35.24
CA MET A 1 -57.95 3.88 -35.71
C MET A 1 -56.99 3.00 -34.94
N ASN A 2 -57.35 2.53 -33.76
CA ASN A 2 -57.84 1.17 -33.37
C ASN A 2 -56.87 0.08 -33.91
N ASN A 3 -56.23 -0.69 -33.08
CA ASN A 3 -56.80 -1.70 -32.17
C ASN A 3 -55.80 -2.18 -31.10
N HIS A 4 -56.35 -2.42 -29.94
CA HIS A 4 -55.87 -3.24 -28.83
C HIS A 4 -55.76 -4.70 -29.25
N ASP A 5 -54.81 -5.43 -28.67
CA ASP A 5 -55.11 -6.76 -28.18
C ASP A 5 -54.30 -7.10 -26.93
N LYS A 6 -55.03 -7.48 -25.89
CA LYS A 6 -54.61 -8.02 -24.60
C LYS A 6 -54.32 -9.51 -24.78
N ALA A 7 -53.26 -10.00 -24.19
CA ALA A 7 -53.14 -11.40 -23.85
C ALA A 7 -52.87 -11.52 -22.33
N SER A 8 -53.70 -12.27 -21.71
CA SER A 8 -53.95 -12.53 -20.31
C SER A 8 -52.87 -13.41 -19.65
N GLU A 9 -52.65 -13.09 -18.39
CA GLU A 9 -51.92 -13.89 -17.41
C GLU A 9 -52.52 -15.24 -17.15
N ASP A 10 -51.73 -16.28 -17.10
CA ASP A 10 -52.02 -17.53 -16.42
C ASP A 10 -51.12 -17.70 -15.21
N LEU A 11 -51.66 -17.38 -14.04
CA LEU A 11 -51.09 -17.68 -12.72
C LEU A 11 -51.37 -19.17 -12.41
N VAL A 12 -50.31 -19.97 -12.41
CA VAL A 12 -50.34 -21.30 -11.82
C VAL A 12 -50.07 -21.20 -10.32
N SER A 13 -51.08 -21.39 -9.54
CA SER A 13 -51.05 -21.54 -8.09
C SER A 13 -50.51 -22.89 -7.67
N ILE A 14 -49.39 -22.89 -6.93
CA ILE A 14 -48.89 -24.10 -6.22
C ILE A 14 -49.38 -24.04 -4.77
N PRO A 15 -49.98 -25.12 -4.23
CA PRO A 15 -50.51 -25.12 -2.88
C PRO A 15 -49.42 -25.21 -1.82
N LEU A 16 -49.53 -24.35 -0.82
CA LEU A 16 -48.82 -24.42 0.45
C LEU A 16 -49.30 -25.61 1.27
N ASP A 17 -48.47 -26.62 1.47
CA ASP A 17 -48.69 -27.65 2.46
C ASP A 17 -47.74 -27.53 3.63
N ARG A 18 -48.36 -27.35 4.76
CA ARG A 18 -48.05 -27.62 6.17
C ARG A 18 -46.62 -27.52 6.69
N ARG A 19 -46.54 -26.58 7.60
CA ARG A 19 -45.52 -26.40 8.65
C ARG A 19 -45.33 -27.66 9.47
N GLU A 20 -44.14 -28.23 9.47
CA GLU A 20 -43.64 -29.00 10.62
C GLU A 20 -42.82 -28.06 11.50
N ALA A 21 -43.35 -27.82 12.70
CA ALA A 21 -42.67 -27.12 13.76
C ALA A 21 -41.51 -27.98 14.28
N CYS A 22 -40.30 -27.61 13.93
CA CYS A 22 -39.09 -28.19 14.50
C CYS A 22 -38.99 -27.80 15.96
N ASP A 23 -39.21 -28.73 16.86
CA ASP A 23 -39.23 -28.59 18.31
C ASP A 23 -37.81 -28.27 18.82
N ARG A 24 -37.57 -26.99 19.19
CA ARG A 24 -36.31 -26.48 19.74
C ARG A 24 -35.93 -27.01 21.13
N ARG A 25 -36.63 -28.00 21.67
CA ARG A 25 -36.43 -28.47 23.05
C ARG A 25 -35.70 -29.81 23.16
N ARG A 26 -35.19 -30.42 22.12
CA ARG A 26 -34.46 -31.70 22.22
C ARG A 26 -32.97 -31.66 21.89
N PHE A 27 -32.34 -30.47 21.78
CA PHE A 27 -30.91 -30.37 21.55
C PHE A 27 -30.09 -29.88 22.76
N ILE A 28 -30.69 -29.90 23.98
CA ILE A 28 -30.00 -29.57 25.22
C ILE A 28 -30.06 -30.80 26.14
N ALA A 29 -29.45 -31.88 25.76
CA ALA A 29 -29.09 -32.97 26.65
C ALA A 29 -28.03 -33.86 25.98
N GLY A 30 -26.77 -33.50 26.12
CA GLY A 30 -25.69 -34.39 25.62
C GLY A 30 -24.31 -33.76 25.46
N ALA A 31 -24.07 -32.56 25.97
CA ALA A 31 -22.72 -32.01 26.03
C ALA A 31 -22.31 -31.88 27.49
N SER A 32 -21.84 -33.00 28.09
CA SER A 32 -21.09 -32.94 29.34
C SER A 32 -19.78 -32.23 29.05
N ALA A 33 -19.68 -30.99 29.48
CA ALA A 33 -18.51 -30.17 29.41
C ALA A 33 -17.38 -30.78 30.23
N ALA A 34 -16.42 -31.38 29.59
CA ALA A 34 -15.09 -31.53 30.17
C ALA A 34 -14.39 -30.18 30.06
N LEU A 35 -14.56 -29.34 31.10
CA LEU A 35 -13.74 -28.16 31.29
C LEU A 35 -12.32 -28.63 31.65
N VAL A 36 -11.47 -28.80 30.65
CA VAL A 36 -10.02 -28.84 30.85
C VAL A 36 -9.58 -27.40 31.01
N ALA A 37 -9.38 -26.99 32.25
CA ALA A 37 -8.68 -25.75 32.57
C ALA A 37 -7.21 -25.94 32.17
N VAL A 38 -6.87 -25.52 30.93
CA VAL A 38 -5.49 -25.37 30.51
C VAL A 38 -4.97 -24.08 31.17
N ALA A 39 -4.17 -24.22 32.18
CA ALA A 39 -3.41 -23.13 32.75
C ALA A 39 -2.45 -22.61 31.65
N PHE A 40 -2.75 -21.45 31.10
CA PHE A 40 -1.84 -20.75 30.21
C PHE A 40 -0.64 -20.25 31.02
N SER A 41 0.43 -21.03 31.04
CA SER A 41 1.75 -20.48 31.32
C SER A 41 2.20 -19.76 30.03
N SER A 42 2.54 -18.49 30.13
CA SER A 42 3.12 -17.67 29.07
C SER A 42 4.47 -18.22 28.59
N ARG A 43 4.42 -19.21 27.71
CA ARG A 43 5.56 -19.58 26.85
C ARG A 43 5.15 -19.28 25.44
N GLN A 44 6.02 -18.56 24.72
CA GLN A 44 5.94 -18.37 23.29
C GLN A 44 5.66 -19.71 22.59
N THR A 45 4.41 -19.92 22.15
CA THR A 45 4.05 -21.05 21.32
C THR A 45 4.34 -20.63 19.91
N GLY A 46 5.42 -21.12 19.33
CA GLY A 46 5.74 -20.93 17.92
C GLY A 46 4.64 -21.50 17.01
N ALA A 47 4.62 -21.14 15.74
CA ALA A 47 3.64 -21.58 14.73
C ALA A 47 3.42 -23.12 14.73
N GLN A 48 4.45 -23.90 15.09
CA GLN A 48 4.38 -25.35 15.24
C GLN A 48 3.46 -25.81 16.38
N ASP A 49 3.29 -25.05 17.45
CA ASP A 49 2.43 -25.41 18.58
C ASP A 49 0.96 -25.08 18.27
N ILE A 50 0.70 -24.03 17.48
CA ILE A 50 -0.66 -23.70 17.01
C ILE A 50 -1.14 -24.79 16.05
N GLN A 51 -0.30 -25.26 15.15
CA GLN A 51 -0.61 -26.36 14.24
C GLN A 51 -0.99 -27.63 15.00
N LYS A 52 -0.25 -28.00 16.07
CA LYS A 52 -0.59 -29.14 16.94
C LYS A 52 -1.92 -28.98 17.66
N VAL A 53 -2.26 -27.77 18.11
CA VAL A 53 -3.54 -27.48 18.77
C VAL A 53 -4.70 -27.62 17.79
N VAL A 54 -4.54 -27.11 16.57
CA VAL A 54 -5.55 -27.21 15.51
C VAL A 54 -5.71 -28.66 15.05
N GLU A 55 -4.62 -29.39 14.83
CA GLU A 55 -4.64 -30.82 14.49
C GLU A 55 -5.29 -31.67 15.60
N ALA A 56 -5.07 -31.30 16.87
CA ALA A 56 -5.71 -31.97 18.01
C ALA A 56 -7.19 -31.60 18.17
N GLN A 57 -7.61 -30.41 17.78
CA GLN A 57 -8.98 -29.92 17.93
C GLN A 57 -9.90 -30.34 16.78
N TYR A 58 -9.39 -30.37 15.54
CA TYR A 58 -10.18 -30.69 14.34
C TYR A 58 -9.86 -32.06 13.74
N GLY A 59 -8.82 -32.73 14.23
CA GLY A 59 -8.35 -34.02 13.73
C GLY A 59 -7.70 -33.92 12.35
N GLN A 60 -6.88 -34.89 12.00
CA GLN A 60 -6.49 -35.07 10.60
C GLN A 60 -7.67 -35.69 9.85
N SER A 61 -8.48 -34.86 9.23
CA SER A 61 -9.51 -35.37 8.30
C SER A 61 -8.83 -35.80 7.00
N ALA A 62 -9.19 -36.96 6.50
CA ALA A 62 -8.75 -37.40 5.18
C ALA A 62 -9.26 -36.50 4.04
N SER A 63 -10.17 -35.55 4.35
CA SER A 63 -10.71 -34.56 3.41
C SER A 63 -9.99 -33.23 3.45
N ASP A 64 -9.04 -33.04 4.35
CA ASP A 64 -8.22 -31.83 4.49
C ASP A 64 -6.75 -32.26 4.58
N PRO A 65 -5.86 -31.74 3.75
CA PRO A 65 -6.04 -30.67 2.80
C PRO A 65 -6.34 -31.17 1.38
N GLY A 66 -7.12 -30.39 0.62
CA GLY A 66 -7.14 -30.49 -0.84
C GLY A 66 -5.78 -30.12 -1.46
N PRO A 67 -5.69 -30.01 -2.78
CA PRO A 67 -4.51 -29.48 -3.45
C PRO A 67 -4.19 -28.06 -2.94
N GLU A 68 -2.95 -27.83 -2.53
CA GLU A 68 -2.48 -26.54 -2.00
C GLU A 68 -1.18 -26.09 -2.67
N ASN A 69 -1.00 -24.78 -2.76
CA ASN A 69 0.29 -24.21 -3.14
C ASN A 69 1.16 -24.09 -1.88
N LYS A 70 2.12 -25.00 -1.73
CA LYS A 70 2.99 -25.07 -0.54
C LYS A 70 3.80 -23.80 -0.33
N ILE A 71 4.24 -23.14 -1.41
CA ILE A 71 5.04 -21.89 -1.31
C ILE A 71 4.19 -20.77 -0.72
N VAL A 72 2.92 -20.64 -1.17
CA VAL A 72 1.99 -19.65 -0.62
C VAL A 72 1.65 -19.97 0.83
N ARG A 73 1.44 -21.23 1.15
CA ARG A 73 1.19 -21.68 2.52
C ARG A 73 2.35 -21.34 3.47
N GLU A 74 3.57 -21.58 3.05
CA GLU A 74 4.77 -21.27 3.84
C GLU A 74 4.96 -19.75 4.03
N ALA A 75 4.64 -18.96 2.98
CA ALA A 75 4.71 -17.50 3.04
C ALA A 75 3.56 -16.86 3.84
N SER A 76 2.39 -17.51 3.87
CA SER A 76 1.19 -16.99 4.53
C SER A 76 0.47 -18.09 5.33
N PRO A 77 1.06 -18.57 6.43
CA PRO A 77 0.52 -19.67 7.22
C PRO A 77 -0.88 -19.38 7.79
N ASN A 78 -1.19 -18.12 8.10
CA ASN A 78 -2.52 -17.73 8.61
C ASN A 78 -3.63 -17.81 7.56
N SER A 79 -3.30 -17.97 6.28
CA SER A 79 -4.32 -18.22 5.23
C SER A 79 -4.96 -19.60 5.37
N ILE A 80 -4.26 -20.55 6.00
CA ILE A 80 -4.71 -21.94 6.19
C ILE A 80 -5.10 -22.20 7.65
N LEU A 81 -4.31 -21.66 8.60
CA LEU A 81 -4.51 -21.81 10.03
C LEU A 81 -4.65 -20.43 10.69
N PRO A 82 -5.79 -19.73 10.44
CA PRO A 82 -6.00 -18.42 11.04
C PRO A 82 -6.06 -18.54 12.57
N PRO A 83 -5.65 -17.48 13.32
CA PRO A 83 -5.79 -17.48 14.76
C PRO A 83 -7.27 -17.56 15.18
N PRO A 84 -7.58 -18.09 16.39
CA PRO A 84 -8.97 -18.23 16.85
C PRO A 84 -9.74 -16.90 16.95
N THR A 85 -9.04 -15.77 16.90
CA THR A 85 -9.61 -14.43 16.93
C THR A 85 -10.12 -13.97 15.56
N ASP A 86 -9.73 -14.64 14.48
CA ASP A 86 -10.28 -14.34 13.14
C ASP A 86 -11.75 -14.77 13.09
N HIS A 87 -12.58 -13.91 12.52
CA HIS A 87 -14.03 -14.11 12.47
C HIS A 87 -14.68 -13.43 11.28
N GLY A 88 -15.67 -14.12 10.69
CA GLY A 88 -16.48 -13.60 9.58
C GLY A 88 -15.73 -13.54 8.24
N GLU A 89 -16.47 -13.14 7.21
CA GLU A 89 -15.89 -12.90 5.89
C GLU A 89 -15.29 -11.50 5.82
N VAL A 90 -14.01 -11.42 5.55
CA VAL A 90 -13.24 -10.19 5.37
C VAL A 90 -12.60 -10.20 3.99
N GLN A 91 -12.81 -9.11 3.23
CA GLN A 91 -12.13 -8.90 1.95
C GLN A 91 -10.61 -9.00 2.14
N SER A 92 -9.91 -9.57 1.17
CA SER A 92 -8.44 -9.60 1.22
C SER A 92 -7.89 -8.18 1.30
N PHE A 93 -7.02 -7.96 2.29
CA PHE A 93 -6.25 -6.73 2.47
C PHE A 93 -4.75 -6.96 2.27
N TRP A 94 -4.41 -8.06 1.61
CA TRP A 94 -3.07 -8.45 1.18
C TRP A 94 -3.01 -8.58 -0.34
N ASN A 95 -1.94 -8.09 -0.94
CA ASN A 95 -1.53 -8.30 -2.32
C ASN A 95 0.00 -8.29 -2.37
N SER A 96 0.61 -8.57 -3.53
CA SER A 96 2.06 -8.55 -3.71
C SER A 96 2.44 -8.09 -5.10
N PHE A 97 3.45 -7.22 -5.20
CA PHE A 97 4.08 -6.91 -6.49
C PHE A 97 4.73 -8.13 -7.13
N SER A 98 5.04 -9.17 -6.36
CA SER A 98 5.67 -10.39 -6.86
C SER A 98 4.81 -11.18 -7.82
N VAL A 99 3.47 -11.04 -7.71
CA VAL A 99 2.50 -11.72 -8.59
C VAL A 99 1.97 -10.83 -9.70
N GLN A 100 2.41 -9.56 -9.77
CA GLN A 100 1.94 -8.63 -10.78
C GLN A 100 2.68 -8.79 -12.11
N HIS A 101 1.96 -8.57 -13.20
CA HIS A 101 2.56 -8.56 -14.54
C HIS A 101 3.63 -7.47 -14.63
N ARG A 102 4.77 -7.84 -15.19
CA ARG A 102 5.89 -6.93 -15.39
C ARG A 102 5.88 -6.44 -16.85
N HIS A 103 5.59 -5.16 -17.05
CA HIS A 103 5.70 -4.50 -18.36
C HIS A 103 7.17 -4.18 -18.62
N VAL A 104 7.82 -4.98 -19.48
CA VAL A 104 9.26 -4.90 -19.76
C VAL A 104 9.51 -4.12 -21.05
N GLN A 105 10.42 -3.16 -20.97
CA GLN A 105 10.86 -2.33 -22.10
C GLN A 105 12.40 -2.17 -22.11
N PRO A 106 13.03 -1.65 -23.21
CA PRO A 106 14.48 -1.60 -23.30
C PRO A 106 15.20 -0.86 -22.17
N GLY A 107 14.58 0.18 -21.60
CA GLY A 107 15.14 1.00 -20.51
C GLY A 107 14.82 0.51 -19.11
N GLY A 108 14.02 -0.55 -18.94
CA GLY A 108 13.59 -1.03 -17.63
C GLY A 108 12.28 -1.78 -17.65
N TRP A 109 11.58 -1.76 -16.51
CA TRP A 109 10.24 -2.36 -16.39
C TRP A 109 9.43 -1.65 -15.30
N SER A 110 8.10 -1.81 -15.37
CA SER A 110 7.16 -1.44 -14.32
C SER A 110 6.20 -2.59 -14.00
N ARG A 111 5.62 -2.56 -12.83
CA ARG A 111 4.49 -3.40 -12.40
C ARG A 111 3.63 -2.60 -11.43
N GLN A 112 2.33 -2.84 -11.43
CA GLN A 112 1.39 -2.01 -10.66
C GLN A 112 0.47 -2.87 -9.79
N VAL A 113 -0.02 -2.28 -8.71
CA VAL A 113 -1.10 -2.77 -7.86
C VAL A 113 -2.16 -1.68 -7.79
N THR A 114 -3.29 -1.91 -8.43
CA THR A 114 -4.40 -0.96 -8.55
C THR A 114 -5.66 -1.53 -7.92
N VAL A 115 -6.75 -0.78 -7.92
CA VAL A 115 -8.05 -1.28 -7.44
C VAL A 115 -8.55 -2.52 -8.22
N GLU A 116 -8.08 -2.74 -9.45
CA GLU A 116 -8.46 -3.91 -10.25
C GLU A 116 -7.81 -5.19 -9.72
N ASP A 117 -6.55 -5.12 -9.29
CA ASP A 117 -5.82 -6.24 -8.70
C ASP A 117 -6.03 -6.36 -7.19
N PHE A 118 -6.38 -5.23 -6.54
CA PHE A 118 -6.53 -5.11 -5.11
C PHE A 118 -7.78 -4.30 -4.76
N PRO A 119 -8.99 -4.88 -4.87
CA PRO A 119 -10.27 -4.16 -4.82
C PRO A 119 -10.57 -3.38 -3.54
N ILE A 120 -9.86 -3.63 -2.45
CA ILE A 120 -9.96 -2.86 -1.21
C ILE A 120 -9.24 -1.50 -1.33
N SER A 121 -8.20 -1.40 -2.16
CA SER A 121 -7.35 -0.21 -2.34
C SER A 121 -8.02 0.81 -3.30
N LYS A 122 -9.04 1.50 -2.81
CA LYS A 122 -9.86 2.42 -3.61
C LYS A 122 -9.22 3.78 -3.82
N ASP A 123 -8.43 4.22 -2.86
CA ASP A 123 -7.91 5.58 -2.78
C ASP A 123 -6.45 5.72 -3.21
N ILE A 124 -5.71 4.60 -3.25
CA ILE A 124 -4.28 4.58 -3.52
C ILE A 124 -3.96 3.45 -4.50
N ALA A 125 -3.12 3.73 -5.49
CA ALA A 125 -2.45 2.73 -6.32
C ALA A 125 -0.94 2.80 -6.13
N GLY A 126 -0.26 1.68 -6.29
CA GLY A 126 1.20 1.58 -6.23
C GLY A 126 1.80 1.09 -7.54
N VAL A 127 2.96 1.62 -7.90
CA VAL A 127 3.79 1.15 -9.02
C VAL A 127 5.21 0.90 -8.54
N ASN A 128 5.73 -0.27 -8.82
CA ASN A 128 7.14 -0.57 -8.63
C ASN A 128 7.84 -0.51 -9.99
N MET A 129 8.86 0.35 -10.13
CA MET A 129 9.56 0.59 -11.38
C MET A 129 11.05 0.41 -11.23
N ARG A 130 11.66 -0.19 -12.25
CA ARG A 130 13.10 -0.36 -12.41
C ARG A 130 13.56 0.33 -13.68
N LEU A 131 14.54 1.20 -13.59
CA LEU A 131 15.25 1.77 -14.74
C LEU A 131 16.70 1.31 -14.74
N THR A 132 17.19 0.87 -15.89
CA THR A 132 18.61 0.58 -16.09
C THR A 132 19.44 1.87 -16.06
N ALA A 133 20.77 1.78 -15.99
CA ALA A 133 21.61 2.96 -16.17
C ALA A 133 21.37 3.58 -17.56
N GLY A 134 20.89 4.83 -17.59
CA GLY A 134 20.44 5.50 -18.80
C GLY A 134 19.00 5.20 -19.23
N GLY A 135 18.30 4.27 -18.57
CA GLY A 135 16.88 4.04 -18.79
C GLY A 135 16.05 5.27 -18.37
N ILE A 136 15.12 5.66 -19.19
CA ILE A 136 14.29 6.88 -19.00
C ILE A 136 12.83 6.49 -18.93
N ARG A 137 12.14 6.89 -17.82
CA ARG A 137 10.70 7.07 -17.83
C ARG A 137 10.41 8.37 -18.57
N GLU A 138 9.75 8.28 -19.69
CA GLU A 138 9.53 9.39 -20.63
C GLU A 138 8.98 10.64 -19.93
N LEU A 139 9.21 11.82 -20.51
CA LEU A 139 8.56 13.08 -20.15
C LEU A 139 7.04 12.92 -20.20
N HIS A 140 6.37 13.10 -19.09
CA HIS A 140 4.95 12.81 -18.96
C HIS A 140 4.29 13.59 -17.81
N TRP A 141 2.96 13.49 -17.74
CA TRP A 141 2.14 13.91 -16.60
C TRP A 141 0.89 13.05 -16.49
N HIS A 142 0.21 13.12 -15.35
CA HIS A 142 -1.01 12.38 -15.07
C HIS A 142 -1.96 13.14 -14.13
N ASN A 143 -3.21 12.67 -14.03
CA ASN A 143 -4.26 13.27 -13.20
C ASN A 143 -4.02 13.07 -11.70
N ALA A 144 -3.37 11.99 -11.29
CA ALA A 144 -3.06 11.72 -9.90
C ALA A 144 -1.82 12.52 -9.46
N ALA A 145 -1.69 12.80 -8.18
CA ALA A 145 -0.42 13.19 -7.60
C ALA A 145 0.47 11.95 -7.43
N GLU A 146 1.78 12.11 -7.61
CA GLU A 146 2.78 11.07 -7.45
C GLU A 146 3.64 11.33 -6.22
N TRP A 147 3.72 10.36 -5.33
CA TRP A 147 4.68 10.30 -4.25
C TRP A 147 5.60 9.09 -4.47
N ALA A 148 6.87 9.22 -4.15
CA ALA A 148 7.81 8.14 -4.45
C ALA A 148 8.83 7.91 -3.35
N LEU A 149 9.30 6.65 -3.26
CA LEU A 149 10.44 6.23 -2.46
C LEU A 149 11.49 5.55 -3.34
N MET A 150 12.73 6.06 -3.29
CA MET A 150 13.88 5.36 -3.88
C MET A 150 14.23 4.14 -3.04
N LEU A 151 14.17 2.95 -3.64
CA LEU A 151 14.49 1.68 -2.99
C LEU A 151 15.99 1.35 -3.14
N THR A 152 16.49 1.34 -4.37
CA THR A 152 17.90 1.02 -4.66
C THR A 152 18.44 1.85 -5.81
N GLY A 153 19.78 2.00 -5.87
CA GLY A 153 20.45 2.74 -6.94
C GLY A 153 20.22 4.24 -6.85
N THR A 154 20.40 4.94 -7.97
CA THR A 154 20.26 6.40 -8.05
C THR A 154 19.55 6.80 -9.33
N ALA A 155 18.76 7.89 -9.26
CA ALA A 155 18.05 8.43 -10.40
C ALA A 155 18.18 9.95 -10.47
N ARG A 156 18.09 10.49 -11.68
CA ARG A 156 17.84 11.90 -11.92
C ARG A 156 16.35 12.13 -12.14
N ILE A 157 15.75 12.96 -11.31
CA ILE A 157 14.37 13.43 -11.48
C ILE A 157 14.37 14.83 -12.06
N THR A 158 13.44 15.09 -12.98
CA THR A 158 13.23 16.42 -13.59
C THR A 158 11.76 16.77 -13.50
N ALA A 159 11.45 18.05 -13.24
CA ALA A 159 10.09 18.54 -13.25
C ALA A 159 10.03 20.02 -13.69
N ILE A 160 8.86 20.46 -14.08
CA ILE A 160 8.57 21.88 -14.38
C ILE A 160 7.45 22.32 -13.44
N ASP A 161 7.67 23.42 -12.71
CA ASP A 161 6.65 24.00 -11.85
C ASP A 161 5.60 24.81 -12.62
N ASN A 162 4.58 25.30 -11.90
CA ASN A 162 3.48 26.06 -12.50
C ASN A 162 3.90 27.40 -13.12
N ASP A 163 5.07 27.92 -12.75
CA ASP A 163 5.66 29.15 -13.30
C ASP A 163 6.54 28.83 -14.51
N GLY A 164 6.70 27.57 -14.87
CA GLY A 164 7.57 27.08 -15.95
C GLY A 164 9.05 27.09 -15.58
N LYS A 165 9.39 27.05 -14.30
CA LYS A 165 10.76 26.93 -13.82
C LYS A 165 11.15 25.46 -13.69
N SER A 166 12.42 25.15 -13.96
CA SER A 166 12.92 23.79 -13.96
C SER A 166 13.38 23.32 -12.59
N PHE A 167 13.15 22.05 -12.33
CA PHE A 167 13.70 21.31 -11.19
C PHE A 167 14.45 20.09 -11.72
N VAL A 168 15.71 19.93 -11.30
CA VAL A 168 16.54 18.77 -11.65
C VAL A 168 17.30 18.35 -10.41
N LYS A 169 17.22 17.08 -10.03
CA LYS A 169 17.85 16.57 -8.82
C LYS A 169 18.24 15.10 -8.98
N ASP A 170 19.40 14.73 -8.43
CA ASP A 170 19.78 13.33 -8.24
C ASP A 170 19.27 12.86 -6.88
N VAL A 171 18.61 11.69 -6.85
CA VAL A 171 18.04 11.05 -5.67
C VAL A 171 18.66 9.67 -5.46
N GLN A 172 18.76 9.26 -4.21
CA GLN A 172 19.43 8.02 -3.78
C GLN A 172 18.53 7.19 -2.84
N PRO A 173 18.91 5.98 -2.45
CA PRO A 173 18.08 5.13 -1.59
C PRO A 173 17.59 5.84 -0.34
N ARG A 174 16.30 5.69 -0.05
CA ARG A 174 15.53 6.36 1.01
C ARG A 174 15.27 7.85 0.79
N ASP A 175 15.57 8.42 -0.39
CA ASP A 175 15.02 9.72 -0.78
C ASP A 175 13.61 9.58 -1.30
N LEU A 176 12.84 10.64 -1.12
CA LEU A 176 11.47 10.75 -1.60
C LEU A 176 11.37 11.86 -2.63
N TRP A 177 10.32 11.79 -3.46
CA TRP A 177 9.87 12.95 -4.24
C TRP A 177 8.35 13.00 -4.30
N PHE A 178 7.82 14.17 -4.61
CA PHE A 178 6.39 14.38 -4.79
C PHE A 178 6.13 15.30 -5.97
N PHE A 179 5.34 14.84 -6.92
CA PHE A 179 4.85 15.62 -8.04
C PHE A 179 3.34 15.85 -7.88
N PRO A 180 2.90 17.12 -7.70
CA PRO A 180 1.49 17.46 -7.73
C PRO A 180 0.83 17.04 -9.04
N THR A 181 -0.49 16.82 -9.00
CA THR A 181 -1.31 16.51 -10.16
C THR A 181 -0.97 17.40 -11.36
N GLY A 182 -0.71 16.80 -12.52
CA GLY A 182 -0.43 17.51 -13.77
C GLY A 182 0.97 18.12 -13.89
N THR A 183 1.86 17.91 -12.92
CA THR A 183 3.26 18.36 -13.00
C THR A 183 4.01 17.55 -14.07
N PRO A 184 4.55 18.20 -15.15
CA PRO A 184 5.37 17.50 -16.12
C PRO A 184 6.70 17.06 -15.52
N HIS A 185 7.05 15.79 -15.69
CA HIS A 185 8.26 15.22 -15.09
C HIS A 185 8.84 14.05 -15.88
N SER A 186 10.03 13.60 -15.48
CA SER A 186 10.74 12.42 -16.01
C SER A 186 11.70 11.90 -14.99
N ILE A 187 12.01 10.61 -15.06
CA ILE A 187 12.95 9.92 -14.18
C ILE A 187 13.96 9.18 -15.06
N GLN A 188 15.25 9.32 -14.78
CA GLN A 188 16.32 8.62 -15.50
C GLN A 188 17.24 7.86 -14.52
N GLY A 189 17.45 6.59 -14.78
CA GLY A 189 18.40 5.77 -14.01
C GLY A 189 19.84 6.22 -14.23
N LEU A 190 20.62 6.34 -13.14
CA LEU A 190 22.02 6.75 -13.17
C LEU A 190 22.97 5.55 -13.12
N ALA A 191 24.26 5.78 -13.42
CA ALA A 191 25.31 4.78 -13.26
C ALA A 191 25.54 4.45 -11.76
N PRO A 192 26.06 3.24 -11.42
CA PRO A 192 26.43 2.17 -12.35
C PRO A 192 25.26 1.31 -12.83
N ASP A 193 24.21 1.09 -12.00
CA ASP A 193 23.24 0.03 -12.23
C ASP A 193 21.81 0.53 -12.46
N GLY A 194 21.62 1.86 -12.51
CA GLY A 194 20.28 2.45 -12.57
C GLY A 194 19.62 2.50 -11.21
N CYS A 195 18.29 2.30 -11.14
CA CYS A 195 17.52 2.47 -9.92
C CYS A 195 16.27 1.60 -9.90
N GLU A 196 15.76 1.34 -8.69
CA GLU A 196 14.43 0.80 -8.46
C GLU A 196 13.73 1.66 -7.41
N PHE A 197 12.46 1.96 -7.65
CA PHE A 197 11.67 2.83 -6.79
C PHE A 197 10.21 2.42 -6.75
N LEU A 198 9.54 2.86 -5.71
CA LEU A 198 8.10 2.73 -5.50
C LEU A 198 7.44 4.08 -5.79
N LEU A 199 6.39 4.07 -6.60
CA LEU A 199 5.51 5.20 -6.84
C LEU A 199 4.16 4.95 -6.18
N ILE A 200 3.58 5.99 -5.60
CA ILE A 200 2.27 5.98 -4.95
C ILE A 200 1.43 7.09 -5.56
N PHE A 201 0.23 6.73 -5.98
CA PHE A 201 -0.74 7.64 -6.59
C PHE A 201 -1.97 7.80 -5.72
N ASP A 202 -2.50 9.01 -5.60
CA ASP A 202 -3.68 9.35 -4.80
C ASP A 202 -5.00 8.98 -5.49
N ASP A 203 -4.98 7.94 -6.32
CA ASP A 203 -6.14 7.36 -7.02
C ASP A 203 -5.96 5.85 -7.18
N GLY A 204 -6.80 5.05 -6.54
CA GLY A 204 -6.76 3.58 -6.66
C GLY A 204 -7.03 3.05 -8.06
N LYS A 205 -7.63 3.86 -8.95
CA LYS A 205 -7.87 3.54 -10.37
C LYS A 205 -6.75 4.00 -11.29
N PHE A 206 -5.69 4.57 -10.72
CA PHE A 206 -4.54 4.98 -11.53
C PHE A 206 -3.99 3.77 -12.30
N SER A 207 -3.64 4.01 -13.56
CA SER A 207 -2.91 3.06 -14.40
C SER A 207 -1.79 3.79 -15.13
N GLU A 208 -0.63 3.18 -15.21
CA GLU A 208 0.49 3.67 -16.01
C GLU A 208 0.11 3.91 -17.48
N ASP A 209 -0.87 3.14 -17.98
CA ASP A 209 -1.38 3.28 -19.37
C ASP A 209 -2.20 4.56 -19.57
N ASN A 210 -2.66 5.21 -18.50
CA ASN A 210 -3.41 6.47 -18.54
C ASN A 210 -2.54 7.72 -18.41
N THR A 211 -1.23 7.56 -18.57
CA THR A 211 -0.26 8.66 -18.50
C THR A 211 -0.19 9.41 -19.84
N THR A 212 -0.19 10.74 -19.81
CA THR A 212 0.02 11.56 -21.02
C THR A 212 1.51 11.68 -21.31
N LEU A 213 1.97 11.01 -22.36
CA LEU A 213 3.37 11.04 -22.81
C LEU A 213 3.59 12.19 -23.78
N ILE A 214 4.75 12.86 -23.70
CA ILE A 214 5.07 13.97 -24.61
C ILE A 214 5.17 13.51 -26.07
N SER A 215 5.75 12.33 -26.30
CA SER A 215 5.90 11.78 -27.67
C SER A 215 4.57 11.38 -28.27
N ASP A 216 3.67 10.79 -27.48
CA ASP A 216 2.32 10.42 -27.89
C ASP A 216 1.51 11.68 -28.26
N TRP A 217 1.51 12.68 -27.40
CA TRP A 217 0.83 13.94 -27.67
C TRP A 217 1.37 14.64 -28.92
N ALA A 218 2.70 14.77 -29.05
CA ALA A 218 3.31 15.42 -30.21
C ALA A 218 3.00 14.67 -31.51
N ARG A 219 3.08 13.33 -31.49
CA ARG A 219 2.78 12.49 -32.66
C ARG A 219 1.32 12.60 -33.13
N HIS A 220 0.37 12.74 -32.21
CA HIS A 220 -1.06 12.87 -32.51
C HIS A 220 -1.52 14.32 -32.70
N THR A 221 -0.60 15.28 -32.70
CA THR A 221 -0.86 16.67 -33.10
C THR A 221 -0.66 16.83 -34.60
N PRO A 222 -1.58 17.47 -35.37
CA PRO A 222 -1.36 17.73 -36.79
C PRO A 222 -0.03 18.42 -37.03
N ARG A 223 0.73 17.96 -38.04
CA ARG A 223 2.11 18.38 -38.29
C ARG A 223 2.23 19.90 -38.49
N GLU A 224 1.33 20.50 -39.24
CA GLU A 224 1.28 21.95 -39.49
C GLU A 224 1.00 22.75 -38.20
N VAL A 225 0.22 22.18 -37.26
CA VAL A 225 -0.07 22.82 -35.97
C VAL A 225 1.18 22.78 -35.08
N LEU A 226 1.85 21.62 -35.02
CA LEU A 226 3.08 21.45 -34.25
C LEU A 226 4.22 22.33 -34.78
N ALA A 227 4.41 22.36 -36.12
CA ALA A 227 5.38 23.22 -36.82
C ALA A 227 5.15 24.70 -36.50
N LYS A 228 3.88 25.15 -36.57
CA LYS A 228 3.49 26.50 -36.20
C LYS A 228 3.73 26.81 -34.73
N ASN A 229 3.40 25.89 -33.85
CA ASN A 229 3.59 26.07 -32.39
C ASN A 229 5.07 26.19 -32.00
N TRP A 230 5.93 25.41 -32.64
CA TRP A 230 7.37 25.42 -32.35
C TRP A 230 8.16 26.42 -33.17
N GLY A 231 7.55 27.03 -34.21
CA GLY A 231 8.21 27.98 -35.10
C GLY A 231 9.27 27.32 -35.98
N VAL A 232 9.05 26.06 -36.38
CA VAL A 232 9.98 25.30 -37.23
C VAL A 232 9.31 24.83 -38.50
N PRO A 233 10.08 24.52 -39.58
CA PRO A 233 9.50 23.91 -40.78
C PRO A 233 8.99 22.49 -40.49
N GLU A 234 7.94 22.05 -41.18
CA GLU A 234 7.37 20.71 -41.01
C GLU A 234 8.39 19.58 -41.20
N SER A 235 9.37 19.77 -42.10
CA SER A 235 10.46 18.80 -42.33
C SER A 235 11.35 18.57 -41.12
N ALA A 236 11.41 19.51 -40.17
CA ALA A 236 12.14 19.33 -38.92
C ALA A 236 11.44 18.35 -37.94
N LEU A 237 10.20 17.96 -38.22
CA LEU A 237 9.37 17.12 -37.36
C LEU A 237 9.37 15.62 -37.74
N ASP A 238 10.16 15.21 -38.74
CA ASP A 238 10.19 13.81 -39.21
C ASP A 238 10.52 12.84 -38.07
N GLY A 239 11.43 13.22 -37.16
CA GLY A 239 11.76 12.45 -35.97
C GLY A 239 10.59 12.24 -35.04
N VAL A 240 9.74 13.25 -34.81
CA VAL A 240 8.55 13.16 -33.93
C VAL A 240 7.56 12.14 -34.49
N TYR A 241 7.32 12.16 -35.78
CA TYR A 241 6.37 11.25 -36.43
C TYR A 241 6.93 9.85 -36.70
N SER A 242 8.21 9.61 -36.41
CA SER A 242 8.85 8.29 -36.45
C SER A 242 8.76 7.54 -35.09
N VAL A 243 8.38 8.22 -34.01
CA VAL A 243 8.17 7.59 -32.70
C VAL A 243 7.03 6.56 -32.79
N PRO A 244 7.07 5.45 -32.02
CA PRO A 244 5.95 4.51 -31.92
C PRO A 244 4.64 5.23 -31.59
N ALA A 245 3.51 4.71 -32.10
CA ALA A 245 2.21 5.36 -31.93
C ALA A 245 1.78 5.44 -30.45
N GLU A 246 2.22 4.49 -29.65
CA GLU A 246 2.01 4.36 -28.19
C GLU A 246 3.00 5.17 -27.35
N GLY A 247 3.90 5.93 -27.98
CA GLY A 247 5.00 6.63 -27.28
C GLY A 247 6.15 5.72 -26.92
N HIS A 248 7.11 6.23 -26.14
CA HIS A 248 8.26 5.44 -25.67
C HIS A 248 8.02 4.79 -24.32
N PHE A 249 7.26 5.38 -23.44
CA PHE A 249 6.98 4.97 -22.05
C PHE A 249 8.25 4.82 -21.20
N ILE A 250 9.03 3.72 -21.37
CA ILE A 250 10.39 3.53 -20.83
C ILE A 250 11.31 3.20 -22.01
N PHE A 251 12.40 3.92 -22.15
CA PHE A 251 13.36 3.71 -23.23
C PHE A 251 14.80 3.89 -22.79
N GLN A 252 15.75 3.34 -23.55
CA GLN A 252 17.17 3.36 -23.24
C GLN A 252 17.88 4.51 -23.94
N GLN A 253 18.67 5.26 -23.16
CA GLN A 253 19.61 6.27 -23.62
C GLN A 253 20.94 6.14 -22.88
N PRO A 254 22.02 6.83 -23.29
CA PRO A 254 23.20 6.98 -22.46
C PRO A 254 22.86 7.61 -21.11
N VAL A 255 23.66 7.32 -20.10
CA VAL A 255 23.55 8.03 -18.81
C VAL A 255 23.67 9.54 -19.01
N PRO A 256 22.93 10.34 -18.21
CA PRO A 256 22.93 11.79 -18.39
C PRO A 256 24.30 12.39 -18.06
N ARG A 257 24.49 13.63 -18.52
CA ARG A 257 25.67 14.44 -18.17
C ARG A 257 25.75 14.65 -16.65
N PRO A 258 26.89 15.11 -16.11
CA PRO A 258 26.99 15.57 -14.73
C PRO A 258 25.85 16.53 -14.35
N LEU A 259 25.37 16.46 -13.11
CA LEU A 259 24.19 17.20 -12.64
C LEU A 259 24.29 18.71 -12.88
N ASP A 260 25.46 19.29 -12.65
CA ASP A 260 25.74 20.74 -12.86
C ASP A 260 25.52 21.18 -14.30
N GLN A 261 25.88 20.33 -15.26
CA GLN A 261 25.66 20.58 -16.68
C GLN A 261 24.19 20.50 -17.08
N ASP A 262 23.45 19.55 -16.54
CA ASP A 262 21.99 19.43 -16.78
C ASP A 262 21.23 20.54 -16.09
N LEU A 263 21.61 20.95 -14.88
CA LEU A 263 21.06 22.12 -14.21
C LEU A 263 21.25 23.39 -15.05
N ALA A 264 22.46 23.59 -15.59
CA ALA A 264 22.75 24.75 -16.44
C ALA A 264 21.94 24.74 -17.75
N ALA A 265 21.80 23.55 -18.36
CA ALA A 265 21.03 23.40 -19.59
C ALA A 265 19.52 23.54 -19.39
N ALA A 266 18.99 23.08 -18.25
CA ALA A 266 17.58 23.12 -17.92
C ALA A 266 17.09 24.48 -17.40
N ALA A 267 17.99 25.36 -16.95
CA ALA A 267 17.65 26.63 -16.30
C ALA A 267 16.74 27.55 -17.18
N GLY A 268 16.80 27.42 -18.50
CA GLY A 268 15.96 28.19 -19.41
C GLY A 268 15.99 29.70 -19.14
N SER A 269 14.98 30.44 -19.60
CA SER A 269 14.86 31.89 -19.33
C SER A 269 14.28 32.21 -17.95
N LYS A 270 13.64 31.23 -17.27
CA LYS A 270 12.92 31.44 -16.00
C LYS A 270 13.72 30.99 -14.76
N GLY A 271 14.83 30.28 -14.97
CA GLY A 271 15.68 29.79 -13.92
C GLY A 271 15.12 28.57 -13.15
N PRO A 272 15.79 28.18 -12.05
CA PRO A 272 15.38 27.01 -11.28
C PRO A 272 14.11 27.27 -10.46
N SER A 273 13.34 26.22 -10.24
CA SER A 273 12.16 26.22 -9.35
C SER A 273 12.58 26.44 -7.89
N PRO A 274 11.87 27.27 -7.12
CA PRO A 274 12.06 27.37 -5.67
C PRO A 274 11.39 26.22 -4.91
N ILE A 275 10.62 25.36 -5.60
CA ILE A 275 9.91 24.24 -4.97
C ILE A 275 10.87 23.06 -4.86
N ALA A 276 11.06 22.55 -3.66
CA ALA A 276 11.73 21.28 -3.43
C ALA A 276 10.73 20.16 -3.67
N PHE A 277 10.83 19.50 -4.84
CA PHE A 277 10.03 18.31 -5.15
C PHE A 277 10.64 17.05 -4.56
N ASP A 278 11.88 17.09 -4.03
CA ASP A 278 12.56 16.00 -3.33
C ASP A 278 12.58 16.20 -1.82
N PHE A 279 12.73 15.10 -1.09
CA PHE A 279 12.93 15.07 0.35
C PHE A 279 14.00 14.05 0.74
N PRO A 280 15.15 14.46 1.31
CA PRO A 280 16.25 13.56 1.64
C PRO A 280 15.98 12.78 2.94
N MET A 281 15.03 11.83 2.92
CA MET A 281 14.66 11.05 4.11
C MET A 281 15.84 10.26 4.69
N HIS A 282 16.84 9.90 3.87
CA HIS A 282 18.05 9.23 4.35
C HIS A 282 18.83 10.04 5.40
N GLN A 283 18.65 11.38 5.43
CA GLN A 283 19.27 12.29 6.41
C GLN A 283 18.32 12.62 7.58
N MET A 284 17.05 12.22 7.49
CA MET A 284 16.06 12.53 8.51
C MET A 284 16.26 11.65 9.75
N PRO A 285 16.41 12.24 10.97
CA PRO A 285 16.38 11.45 12.20
C PRO A 285 15.00 10.84 12.40
N PRO A 286 14.88 9.74 13.17
CA PRO A 286 13.58 9.20 13.54
C PRO A 286 12.71 10.26 14.22
N THR A 287 11.42 10.31 13.84
CA THR A 287 10.42 11.12 14.56
C THR A 287 10.15 10.52 15.94
N LEU A 288 10.17 9.20 16.01
CA LEU A 288 9.99 8.39 17.22
C LEU A 288 10.99 7.24 17.20
N GLN A 289 11.63 6.97 18.35
CA GLN A 289 12.58 5.88 18.48
C GLN A 289 12.39 5.19 19.83
N THR A 290 12.40 3.86 19.82
CA THR A 290 12.37 2.99 20.98
C THR A 290 13.49 1.95 20.88
N LYS A 291 13.63 1.08 21.89
CA LYS A 291 14.57 -0.04 21.82
C LYS A 291 14.19 -1.06 20.74
N SER A 292 12.91 -1.13 20.40
CA SER A 292 12.33 -2.13 19.48
C SER A 292 12.03 -1.60 18.09
N GLY A 293 12.44 -0.36 17.78
CA GLY A 293 12.28 0.17 16.43
C GLY A 293 12.19 1.69 16.37
N GLU A 294 11.92 2.19 15.18
CA GLU A 294 11.85 3.62 14.91
C GLU A 294 10.82 3.95 13.82
N VAL A 295 10.30 5.16 13.86
CA VAL A 295 9.36 5.69 12.88
C VAL A 295 9.81 7.05 12.39
N ARG A 296 9.81 7.25 11.08
CA ARG A 296 9.96 8.57 10.43
C ARG A 296 8.64 8.95 9.80
N ILE A 297 8.05 10.05 10.23
CA ILE A 297 6.79 10.58 9.70
C ILE A 297 7.11 11.70 8.72
N ILE A 298 6.61 11.57 7.51
CA ILE A 298 6.77 12.53 6.42
C ILE A 298 5.38 12.99 5.98
N ASP A 299 5.09 14.25 6.18
CA ASP A 299 3.83 14.86 5.78
C ASP A 299 4.03 16.34 5.39
N SER A 300 2.96 17.07 5.12
CA SER A 300 3.06 18.45 4.66
C SER A 300 3.70 19.43 5.65
N GLN A 301 4.04 19.03 6.88
CA GLN A 301 4.77 19.87 7.82
C GLN A 301 6.28 19.91 7.54
N ASN A 302 6.85 18.78 7.18
CA ASN A 302 8.28 18.65 6.89
C ASN A 302 8.58 18.45 5.39
N PHE A 303 7.57 18.08 4.59
CA PHE A 303 7.63 18.01 3.12
C PHE A 303 6.47 18.82 2.52
N PRO A 304 6.56 20.17 2.47
CA PRO A 304 5.43 21.05 2.19
C PRO A 304 4.74 20.86 0.84
N VAL A 305 5.46 20.38 -0.19
CA VAL A 305 4.89 20.11 -1.52
C VAL A 305 3.98 18.89 -1.50
N SER A 306 4.20 17.93 -0.58
CA SER A 306 3.36 16.73 -0.43
C SER A 306 2.06 17.06 0.31
N THR A 307 1.12 17.66 -0.42
CA THR A 307 -0.15 18.15 0.15
C THR A 307 -1.26 17.13 0.15
N LYS A 308 -1.07 16.00 -0.54
CA LYS A 308 -2.10 14.96 -0.72
C LYS A 308 -1.72 13.61 -0.14
N ILE A 309 -0.43 13.36 0.08
CA ILE A 309 0.07 12.08 0.58
C ILE A 309 0.97 12.33 1.78
N ALA A 310 0.66 11.64 2.88
CA ALA A 310 1.52 11.50 4.04
C ALA A 310 2.02 10.07 4.13
N ALA A 311 3.19 9.87 4.75
CA ALA A 311 3.77 8.54 4.92
C ALA A 311 4.48 8.41 6.27
N ALA A 312 4.63 7.17 6.73
CA ALA A 312 5.55 6.82 7.78
C ALA A 312 6.46 5.67 7.32
N HIS A 313 7.77 5.83 7.48
CA HIS A 313 8.75 4.78 7.30
C HIS A 313 9.00 4.14 8.66
N VAL A 314 8.64 2.86 8.79
CA VAL A 314 8.62 2.12 10.05
C VAL A 314 9.66 1.01 10.02
N ILE A 315 10.43 0.90 11.11
CA ILE A 315 11.34 -0.20 11.37
C ILE A 315 10.93 -0.84 12.69
N VAL A 316 10.62 -2.12 12.67
CA VAL A 316 10.28 -2.91 13.86
C VAL A 316 11.31 -4.03 14.01
N LYS A 317 12.02 -4.07 15.12
CA LYS A 317 13.01 -5.12 15.41
C LYS A 317 12.34 -6.46 15.69
N PRO A 318 13.06 -7.58 15.56
CA PRO A 318 12.53 -8.91 15.88
C PRO A 318 11.78 -8.95 17.21
N GLY A 319 10.57 -9.52 17.19
CA GLY A 319 9.67 -9.60 18.34
C GLY A 319 9.01 -8.27 18.74
N GLY A 320 9.32 -7.17 18.09
CA GLY A 320 8.66 -5.87 18.30
C GLY A 320 7.28 -5.84 17.65
N LEU A 321 6.47 -4.89 18.11
CA LEU A 321 5.10 -4.68 17.68
C LEU A 321 4.85 -3.19 17.40
N ARG A 322 4.41 -2.83 16.20
CA ARG A 322 3.70 -1.57 15.97
C ARG A 322 2.35 -1.68 16.70
N GLU A 323 2.14 -0.86 17.71
CA GLU A 323 1.05 -1.01 18.66
C GLU A 323 -0.35 -1.10 18.01
N LEU A 324 -1.35 -1.56 18.78
CA LEU A 324 -2.75 -1.52 18.34
C LEU A 324 -3.20 -0.06 18.20
N HIS A 325 -3.61 0.32 16.99
CA HIS A 325 -3.98 1.70 16.65
C HIS A 325 -4.97 1.72 15.49
N TRP A 326 -5.44 2.92 15.15
CA TRP A 326 -6.23 3.19 13.95
C TRP A 326 -5.96 4.59 13.43
N HIS A 327 -6.22 4.80 12.15
CA HIS A 327 -6.11 6.10 11.50
C HIS A 327 -7.51 6.71 11.31
N GLN A 328 -7.68 7.96 11.76
CA GLN A 328 -8.99 8.61 11.78
C GLN A 328 -9.28 9.46 10.52
N ASN A 329 -8.29 9.73 9.69
CA ASN A 329 -8.36 10.70 8.62
C ASN A 329 -8.14 10.13 7.21
N ALA A 330 -7.72 8.88 7.07
CA ALA A 330 -7.47 8.23 5.78
C ALA A 330 -7.39 6.71 5.92
N ASP A 331 -7.57 6.02 4.81
CA ASP A 331 -7.15 4.64 4.64
C ASP A 331 -5.61 4.57 4.69
N GLU A 332 -5.09 3.43 5.12
CA GLU A 332 -3.66 3.14 5.12
C GLU A 332 -3.33 2.14 4.02
N TRP A 333 -2.39 2.50 3.15
CA TRP A 333 -1.76 1.60 2.20
C TRP A 333 -0.35 1.28 2.68
N GLN A 334 0.05 0.02 2.62
CA GLN A 334 1.34 -0.44 3.13
C GLN A 334 2.18 -1.07 2.02
N TYR A 335 3.50 -0.89 2.12
CA TYR A 335 4.48 -1.61 1.31
C TYR A 335 5.59 -2.16 2.20
N TYR A 336 5.81 -3.45 2.13
CA TYR A 336 6.82 -4.15 2.91
C TYR A 336 8.14 -4.20 2.14
N VAL A 337 9.17 -3.56 2.70
CA VAL A 337 10.50 -3.39 2.06
C VAL A 337 11.42 -4.54 2.43
N GLU A 338 11.46 -4.92 3.71
CA GLU A 338 12.32 -5.98 4.24
C GLU A 338 11.65 -6.71 5.41
N GLY A 339 12.06 -7.95 5.65
CA GLY A 339 11.64 -8.76 6.80
C GLY A 339 10.29 -9.43 6.61
N GLN A 340 9.71 -9.88 7.72
CA GLN A 340 8.44 -10.59 7.79
C GLN A 340 7.56 -9.99 8.88
N GLY A 341 6.30 -9.75 8.55
CA GLY A 341 5.33 -9.16 9.47
C GLY A 341 4.00 -9.92 9.48
N ARG A 342 3.26 -9.70 10.53
CA ARG A 342 1.88 -10.17 10.68
C ARG A 342 1.00 -9.01 11.07
N MET A 343 -0.13 -8.88 10.41
CA MET A 343 -1.13 -7.88 10.73
C MET A 343 -2.50 -8.54 10.93
N THR A 344 -3.18 -8.20 12.01
CA THR A 344 -4.62 -8.46 12.15
C THR A 344 -5.36 -7.15 12.02
N VAL A 345 -6.37 -7.12 11.16
CA VAL A 345 -7.29 -5.99 11.01
C VAL A 345 -8.63 -6.37 11.60
N PHE A 346 -9.14 -5.51 12.48
CA PHE A 346 -10.48 -5.61 13.03
C PHE A 346 -11.45 -4.78 12.19
N PHE A 347 -12.40 -5.46 11.54
CA PHE A 347 -13.48 -4.85 10.78
C PHE A 347 -14.75 -4.76 11.63
N ASN A 348 -15.57 -3.77 11.36
CA ASN A 348 -16.83 -3.61 12.08
C ASN A 348 -17.72 -4.87 11.99
N GLY A 349 -18.59 -5.07 12.98
CA GLY A 349 -19.51 -6.21 13.00
C GLY A 349 -18.87 -7.51 13.44
N ALA A 350 -17.92 -7.44 14.36
CA ALA A 350 -17.17 -8.58 14.92
C ALA A 350 -16.39 -9.37 13.86
N LYS A 351 -15.91 -8.71 12.82
CA LYS A 351 -15.07 -9.33 11.78
C LYS A 351 -13.62 -9.00 12.04
N ALA A 352 -12.76 -10.01 11.96
CA ALA A 352 -11.32 -9.84 12.05
C ALA A 352 -10.62 -10.85 11.14
N ARG A 353 -9.51 -10.44 10.55
CA ARG A 353 -8.69 -11.31 9.72
C ARG A 353 -7.21 -10.99 9.92
N THR A 354 -6.40 -12.04 9.91
CA THR A 354 -4.95 -11.98 10.01
C THR A 354 -4.31 -12.33 8.67
N ALA A 355 -3.27 -11.62 8.31
CA ALA A 355 -2.43 -11.90 7.16
C ALA A 355 -0.95 -11.78 7.51
N ASP A 356 -0.12 -12.57 6.82
CA ASP A 356 1.33 -12.52 6.90
C ASP A 356 1.86 -11.76 5.69
N PHE A 357 2.97 -11.02 5.90
CA PHE A 357 3.58 -10.16 4.90
C PHE A 357 5.08 -10.41 4.83
N ALA A 358 5.62 -10.27 3.63
CA ALA A 358 7.05 -10.32 3.32
C ALA A 358 7.46 -9.17 2.39
N ALA A 359 8.76 -9.03 2.13
CA ALA A 359 9.25 -8.02 1.21
C ALA A 359 8.59 -8.10 -0.18
N GLY A 360 8.11 -6.96 -0.69
CA GLY A 360 7.37 -6.85 -1.94
C GLY A 360 5.85 -6.97 -1.81
N ASP A 361 5.35 -7.26 -0.61
CA ASP A 361 3.91 -7.32 -0.34
C ASP A 361 3.31 -5.94 -0.10
N VAL A 362 2.01 -5.88 -0.29
CA VAL A 362 1.17 -4.70 -0.12
C VAL A 362 0.05 -5.01 0.85
N GLY A 363 -0.13 -4.15 1.85
CA GLY A 363 -1.23 -4.21 2.81
C GLY A 363 -2.20 -3.05 2.62
N TYR A 364 -3.42 -3.18 3.16
CA TYR A 364 -4.41 -2.12 3.16
C TYR A 364 -5.30 -2.19 4.40
N VAL A 365 -5.45 -1.06 5.08
CA VAL A 365 -6.34 -0.92 6.22
C VAL A 365 -7.32 0.21 5.94
N PRO A 366 -8.63 -0.06 5.86
CA PRO A 366 -9.63 1.00 5.71
C PRO A 366 -9.59 1.95 6.91
N GLN A 367 -9.93 3.20 6.67
CA GLN A 367 -10.02 4.26 7.67
C GLN A 367 -10.83 3.80 8.88
N THR A 368 -10.36 4.12 10.09
CA THR A 368 -10.95 3.79 11.39
C THR A 368 -10.88 2.33 11.84
N TYR A 369 -10.33 1.43 11.03
CA TYR A 369 -10.21 0.02 11.45
C TYR A 369 -8.96 -0.21 12.29
N GLY A 370 -9.18 -0.84 13.46
CA GLY A 370 -8.12 -1.16 14.40
C GLY A 370 -7.19 -2.25 13.85
N HIS A 371 -5.88 -2.06 14.01
CA HIS A 371 -4.87 -3.03 13.55
C HIS A 371 -3.57 -2.91 14.35
N TYR A 372 -2.68 -3.84 14.11
CA TYR A 372 -1.29 -3.85 14.59
C TYR A 372 -0.41 -4.53 13.56
N ILE A 373 0.90 -4.29 13.62
CA ILE A 373 1.87 -5.03 12.81
C ILE A 373 2.97 -5.59 13.74
N GLU A 374 3.13 -6.91 13.76
CA GLU A 374 4.12 -7.64 14.54
C GLU A 374 5.28 -8.06 13.61
N ASN A 375 6.52 -7.86 14.04
CA ASN A 375 7.65 -8.49 13.39
C ASN A 375 7.73 -9.97 13.82
N THR A 376 7.46 -10.88 12.89
CA THR A 376 7.47 -12.33 13.08
C THR A 376 8.76 -12.99 12.61
N GLY A 377 9.67 -12.22 12.01
CA GLY A 377 10.96 -12.68 11.52
C GLY A 377 12.08 -12.55 12.56
N ASP A 378 13.28 -12.92 12.15
CA ASP A 378 14.53 -12.83 12.90
C ASP A 378 15.41 -11.62 12.48
N THR A 379 14.94 -10.84 11.51
CA THR A 379 15.56 -9.60 11.02
C THR A 379 14.63 -8.42 11.23
N ASP A 380 15.11 -7.21 11.03
CA ASP A 380 14.27 -6.01 11.08
C ASP A 380 13.16 -6.11 10.03
N LEU A 381 11.94 -5.76 10.43
CA LEU A 381 10.82 -5.52 9.54
C LEU A 381 10.82 -4.05 9.16
N VAL A 382 10.97 -3.76 7.86
CA VAL A 382 10.95 -2.41 7.30
C VAL A 382 9.77 -2.28 6.36
N TYR A 383 8.91 -1.31 6.62
CA TYR A 383 7.74 -1.05 5.75
C TYR A 383 7.32 0.41 5.76
N LEU A 384 6.48 0.77 4.79
CA LEU A 384 5.85 2.06 4.66
C LEU A 384 4.38 1.97 5.05
N GLU A 385 3.91 2.95 5.79
CA GLU A 385 2.50 3.33 5.93
C GLU A 385 2.27 4.56 5.05
N VAL A 386 1.31 4.53 4.13
CA VAL A 386 1.03 5.62 3.20
C VAL A 386 -0.45 5.98 3.25
N PHE A 387 -0.73 7.27 3.29
CA PHE A 387 -2.07 7.83 3.52
C PHE A 387 -2.41 8.87 2.45
N LYS A 388 -3.58 8.74 1.84
CA LYS A 388 -4.14 9.83 1.02
C LYS A 388 -4.64 10.95 1.94
N ALA A 389 -3.70 11.66 2.51
CA ALA A 389 -3.96 12.72 3.47
C ALA A 389 -2.81 13.73 3.47
N ARG A 390 -3.11 14.97 3.88
CA ARG A 390 -2.09 15.98 4.08
C ARG A 390 -1.21 15.72 5.32
N ARG A 391 -1.76 15.01 6.32
CA ARG A 391 -1.15 14.82 7.64
C ARG A 391 -1.25 13.36 8.07
N PHE A 392 -0.18 12.87 8.65
CA PHE A 392 -0.20 11.62 9.40
C PHE A 392 -0.98 11.80 10.70
N MET A 393 -1.94 10.91 10.97
CA MET A 393 -2.73 10.91 12.22
C MET A 393 -3.05 9.49 12.61
N ASP A 394 -2.76 9.13 13.86
CA ASP A 394 -3.14 7.85 14.43
C ASP A 394 -3.56 7.98 15.91
N LEU A 395 -4.40 7.06 16.36
CA LEU A 395 -4.85 6.93 17.74
C LEU A 395 -4.46 5.55 18.30
N SER A 396 -3.81 5.54 19.45
CA SER A 396 -3.41 4.32 20.15
C SER A 396 -4.55 3.78 21.01
N LEU A 397 -4.77 2.46 20.97
CA LEU A 397 -5.70 1.78 21.87
C LEU A 397 -5.31 1.99 23.34
N SER A 398 -4.03 1.84 23.67
CA SER A 398 -3.51 2.04 25.02
C SER A 398 -3.72 3.47 25.52
N GLU A 399 -3.42 4.45 24.65
CA GLU A 399 -3.63 5.85 24.97
C GLU A 399 -5.11 6.19 25.16
N TRP A 400 -6.00 5.66 24.32
CA TRP A 400 -7.44 5.83 24.51
C TRP A 400 -7.92 5.27 25.86
N MET A 401 -7.53 4.04 26.21
CA MET A 401 -7.89 3.45 27.49
C MET A 401 -7.40 4.28 28.68
N ARG A 402 -6.13 4.75 28.63
CA ARG A 402 -5.52 5.52 29.72
C ARG A 402 -6.06 6.94 29.87
N ASN A 403 -6.66 7.51 28.84
CA ASN A 403 -7.27 8.83 28.85
C ASN A 403 -8.81 8.79 29.02
N SER A 404 -9.38 7.61 29.23
CA SER A 404 -10.79 7.41 29.54
C SER A 404 -11.01 7.24 31.04
N PRO A 405 -12.22 7.51 31.58
CA PRO A 405 -12.52 7.22 32.99
C PRO A 405 -12.25 5.75 33.33
N PRO A 406 -11.48 5.45 34.42
CA PRO A 406 -11.05 4.10 34.75
C PRO A 406 -12.20 3.10 34.89
N GLU A 407 -13.28 3.47 35.56
CA GLU A 407 -14.45 2.62 35.76
C GLU A 407 -15.08 2.24 34.42
N LEU A 408 -15.17 3.20 33.49
CA LEU A 408 -15.71 2.95 32.15
C LEU A 408 -14.89 1.88 31.40
N VAL A 409 -13.56 1.98 31.43
CA VAL A 409 -12.67 1.01 30.78
C VAL A 409 -12.78 -0.37 31.43
N MET A 410 -12.74 -0.42 32.75
CA MET A 410 -12.83 -1.67 33.49
C MET A 410 -14.15 -2.41 33.27
N GLU A 411 -15.27 -1.69 33.21
CA GLU A 411 -16.59 -2.27 32.93
C GLU A 411 -16.70 -2.83 31.50
N HIS A 412 -16.15 -2.12 30.52
CA HIS A 412 -16.20 -2.57 29.12
C HIS A 412 -15.31 -3.78 28.86
N LEU A 413 -14.09 -3.79 29.41
CA LEU A 413 -13.09 -4.82 29.12
C LEU A 413 -13.05 -5.92 30.20
N ARG A 414 -13.81 -5.77 31.30
CA ARG A 414 -13.81 -6.67 32.46
C ARG A 414 -12.40 -6.89 33.03
N ILE A 415 -11.60 -5.84 33.06
CA ILE A 415 -10.29 -5.81 33.67
C ILE A 415 -10.36 -5.14 35.06
N ASN A 416 -9.38 -5.42 35.91
CA ASN A 416 -9.27 -4.77 37.21
C ASN A 416 -8.34 -3.55 37.19
N GLN A 417 -8.34 -2.76 38.25
CA GLN A 417 -7.51 -1.56 38.38
C GLN A 417 -6.00 -1.87 38.19
N GLN A 418 -5.52 -2.98 38.73
CA GLN A 418 -4.11 -3.38 38.62
C GLN A 418 -3.72 -3.60 37.15
N THR A 419 -4.57 -4.25 36.37
CA THR A 419 -4.36 -4.44 34.92
C THR A 419 -4.36 -3.10 34.18
N LEU A 420 -5.34 -2.24 34.50
CA LEU A 420 -5.42 -0.90 33.86
C LEU A 420 -4.18 -0.06 34.19
N ASP A 421 -3.69 -0.11 35.46
CA ASP A 421 -2.51 0.66 35.88
C ASP A 421 -1.20 0.17 35.26
N ALA A 422 -1.16 -1.10 34.81
CA ALA A 422 -0.02 -1.68 34.12
C ALA A 422 0.07 -1.24 32.64
N ILE A 423 -1.03 -0.73 32.04
CA ILE A 423 -1.02 -0.22 30.67
C ILE A 423 -0.18 1.05 30.60
N PRO A 424 0.73 1.18 29.62
CA PRO A 424 1.55 2.38 29.45
C PRO A 424 0.70 3.66 29.33
N LYS A 425 1.11 4.72 30.03
CA LYS A 425 0.41 6.02 29.96
C LYS A 425 0.68 6.78 28.68
N ASN A 426 1.86 6.59 28.12
CA ASN A 426 2.29 7.26 26.90
C ASN A 426 2.19 6.29 25.73
N LYS A 427 1.84 6.85 24.58
CA LYS A 427 1.85 6.14 23.31
C LYS A 427 3.23 5.54 23.04
N ALA A 428 3.29 4.23 22.89
CA ALA A 428 4.56 3.53 22.67
C ALA A 428 4.98 3.57 21.19
N VAL A 429 4.01 3.64 20.28
CA VAL A 429 4.14 3.50 18.83
C VAL A 429 4.75 2.16 18.43
N ILE A 430 5.94 1.83 18.92
CA ILE A 430 6.55 0.49 18.80
C ILE A 430 6.78 -0.06 20.18
N VAL A 431 6.10 -1.16 20.47
CA VAL A 431 6.12 -1.85 21.75
C VAL A 431 7.24 -2.87 21.75
N PRO A 432 8.08 -2.91 22.79
CA PRO A 432 9.12 -3.93 22.93
C PRO A 432 8.54 -5.28 23.36
N VAL A 433 9.31 -6.32 23.10
CA VAL A 433 9.09 -7.68 23.67
C VAL A 433 9.33 -7.68 25.18
#